data_731dc606a9b86d5174b76ca1190a9dcd
#
_entry.id   731dc606a9b86d5174b76ca1190a9dcd
#
_cell.length_a   1.000
_cell.length_b   1.000
_cell.length_c   1.000
_cell.angle_alpha   90.00
_cell.angle_beta   90.00
_cell.angle_gamma   90.00
#
_symmetry.space_group_name_H-M   'P 1'
#
loop_
_entity.id
_entity.type
_entity.pdbx_description
1 polymer ?
#
loop_
_entity_poly.entity_id
_entity_poly.type
_entity_poly.pdbx_seq_one_letter_code
_entity_poly.pdbx_strand_id
1 'polypeptide(L)'
;MMHIYNDIIERNDGKSENNLIRGGMIMLRVDFTFDKKIIEKNGYTMSNIYETIKMEFGKKNISCVAEGEVLSFGAGEKKNDFSDMWTIIMRLTRSKWFLNYATSCTWNENNKSEDVLAQIKRRQMISA
;
A
#
# COMPACT_ATOMS: atom_id res chain seq x y z
N MET A 1 4.38 -9.66 8.04
CA MET A 1 3.24 -8.79 7.82
C MET A 1 2.11 -9.04 8.77
N MET A 2 1.62 -10.24 8.79
CA MET A 2 0.56 -10.55 9.74
C MET A 2 1.01 -10.31 11.17
N HIS A 3 2.28 -10.51 11.39
CA HIS A 3 2.88 -10.27 12.68
C HIS A 3 2.74 -8.80 13.10
N ILE A 4 2.97 -7.89 12.16
CA ILE A 4 2.83 -6.46 12.42
C ILE A 4 1.39 -6.13 12.73
N TYR A 5 0.47 -6.74 11.99
CA TYR A 5 -0.95 -6.54 12.20
C TYR A 5 -1.35 -6.93 13.63
N ASN A 6 -0.87 -8.05 14.10
CA ASN A 6 -1.18 -8.51 15.44
C ASN A 6 -0.64 -7.55 16.49
N ASP A 7 0.58 -7.05 16.30
CA ASP A 7 1.17 -6.10 17.23
C ASP A 7 0.35 -4.84 17.33
N ILE A 8 -0.14 -4.34 16.20
CA ILE A 8 -0.93 -3.12 16.18
C ILE A 8 -2.24 -3.31 16.93
N ILE A 9 -2.90 -4.43 16.71
CA ILE A 9 -4.15 -4.72 17.38
C ILE A 9 -3.95 -4.84 18.89
N GLU A 10 -2.89 -5.49 19.30
CA GLU A 10 -2.60 -5.63 20.71
C GLU A 10 -2.36 -4.29 21.37
N ARG A 11 -1.62 -3.42 20.68
CA ARG A 11 -1.36 -2.11 21.23
C ARG A 11 -2.62 -1.29 21.38
N ASN A 12 -3.50 -1.36 20.37
CA ASN A 12 -4.76 -0.63 20.44
C ASN A 12 -5.61 -1.12 21.58
N ASP A 13 -5.66 -2.41 21.77
CA ASP A 13 -6.42 -2.96 22.87
C ASP A 13 -5.83 -2.58 24.21
N GLY A 14 -4.53 -2.58 24.29
CA GLY A 14 -3.86 -2.34 25.55
C GLY A 14 -3.85 -0.91 25.98
N LYS A 15 -3.76 -0.02 25.05
CA LYS A 15 -3.66 1.28 25.47
C LYS A 15 -4.70 2.12 25.16
N SER A 16 -5.42 1.79 24.75
CA SER A 16 -6.29 2.52 24.33
C SER A 16 -6.73 3.48 24.90
N GLU A 17 -6.55 3.63 25.00
CA GLU A 17 -6.87 4.28 25.20
C GLU A 17 -6.50 5.29 25.05
N ASN A 18 -6.22 5.66 24.94
CA ASN A 18 -5.86 6.54 24.82
C ASN A 18 -5.40 7.12 23.95
N ASN A 19 -4.93 7.10 23.73
CA ASN A 19 -4.44 7.59 22.89
C ASN A 19 -4.78 7.55 21.83
N LEU A 20 -4.90 7.03 21.71
CA LEU A 20 -5.15 6.88 20.67
C LEU A 20 -6.04 7.37 20.36
N ILE A 21 -6.36 7.50 20.79
CA ILE A 21 -7.11 7.80 20.49
C ILE A 21 -7.29 8.78 20.02
N ARG A 22 -6.93 9.47 20.18
CA ARG A 22 -6.97 10.16 19.60
C ARG A 22 -6.99 9.79 18.78
N GLY A 23 -6.94 9.66 19.07
CA GLY A 23 -6.88 9.20 18.15
C GLY A 23 -6.97 8.00 18.07
N GLY A 24 -6.53 7.40 18.63
CA GLY A 24 -6.64 6.02 18.56
C GLY A 24 -6.66 5.43 17.21
N MET A 25 -6.58 6.22 16.16
CA MET A 25 -6.65 5.67 14.85
C MET A 25 -5.28 5.22 14.40
N ILE A 26 -5.26 4.09 13.69
CA ILE A 26 -4.05 3.60 13.08
C ILE A 26 -3.91 4.32 11.74
N MET A 27 -2.80 4.99 11.55
CA MET A 27 -2.55 5.69 10.29
C MET A 27 -1.87 4.73 9.34
N LEU A 28 -2.63 4.28 8.35
CA LEU A 28 -2.12 3.36 7.33
C LEU A 28 -2.07 4.10 6.01
N ARG A 29 -0.96 3.97 5.30
CA ARG A 29 -0.84 4.59 3.99
C ARG A 29 0.11 3.77 3.13
N VAL A 30 -0.24 3.62 1.87
CA VAL A 30 0.66 3.00 0.91
C VAL A 30 0.94 4.01 -0.18
N ASP A 31 2.21 4.14 -0.56
CA ASP A 31 2.65 5.07 -1.57
C ASP A 31 3.26 4.30 -2.74
N PHE A 32 2.80 4.63 -3.94
CA PHE A 32 3.31 3.99 -5.16
C PHE A 32 4.01 5.00 -6.04
N THR A 33 5.13 4.60 -6.63
CA THR A 33 5.74 5.37 -7.71
C THR A 33 5.96 4.44 -8.90
N PHE A 34 5.98 5.03 -10.10
CA PHE A 34 6.02 4.25 -11.34
C PHE A 34 7.01 4.86 -12.33
N ASP A 35 7.48 4.04 -13.24
CA ASP A 35 8.39 4.47 -14.29
C ASP A 35 7.59 4.93 -15.50
N LYS A 36 7.43 6.23 -15.64
CA LYS A 36 6.63 6.82 -16.70
C LYS A 36 7.15 6.45 -18.09
N LYS A 37 8.46 6.41 -18.25
CA LYS A 37 9.06 6.12 -19.55
C LYS A 37 8.70 4.72 -20.03
N ILE A 38 8.79 3.75 -19.14
CA ILE A 38 8.46 2.37 -19.50
C ILE A 38 6.98 2.24 -19.80
N ILE A 39 6.14 2.89 -19.00
CA ILE A 39 4.70 2.85 -19.20
C ILE A 39 4.36 3.38 -20.58
N GLU A 40 4.89 4.54 -20.92
CA GLU A 40 4.58 5.18 -22.21
C GLU A 40 5.17 4.41 -23.37
N LYS A 41 6.34 3.81 -23.19
CA LYS A 41 6.95 3.00 -24.22
C LYS A 41 6.06 1.81 -24.58
N ASN A 42 5.29 1.32 -23.63
CA ASN A 42 4.40 0.19 -23.85
C ASN A 42 3.00 0.60 -24.26
N GLY A 43 2.79 1.88 -24.53
CA GLY A 43 1.52 2.34 -25.07
C GLY A 43 0.48 2.73 -24.04
N TYR A 44 0.87 2.86 -22.79
CA TYR A 44 -0.05 3.26 -21.74
C TYR A 44 0.33 4.63 -21.20
N THR A 45 -0.52 5.19 -20.35
CA THR A 45 -0.23 6.46 -19.70
C THR A 45 -0.21 6.25 -18.19
N MET A 46 0.38 7.19 -17.46
CA MET A 46 0.33 7.16 -16.00
C MET A 46 -1.11 7.14 -15.53
N SER A 47 -1.97 7.87 -16.23
CA SER A 47 -3.39 7.91 -15.88
C SER A 47 -4.03 6.52 -15.97
N ASN A 48 -3.68 5.75 -16.99
CA ASN A 48 -4.18 4.36 -17.10
C ASN A 48 -3.81 3.53 -15.88
N ILE A 49 -2.55 3.65 -15.46
CA ILE A 49 -2.05 2.88 -14.33
C ILE A 49 -2.74 3.34 -13.04
N TYR A 50 -2.82 4.64 -12.84
CA TYR A 50 -3.43 5.20 -11.63
C TYR A 50 -4.89 4.78 -11.53
N GLU A 51 -5.65 4.86 -12.65
CA GLU A 51 -7.05 4.48 -12.63
C GLU A 51 -7.25 3.02 -12.26
N THR A 52 -6.39 2.15 -12.79
CA THR A 52 -6.47 0.73 -12.48
C THR A 52 -6.31 0.49 -10.99
N ILE A 53 -5.31 1.14 -10.39
CA ILE A 53 -5.06 0.95 -8.97
C ILE A 53 -6.15 1.60 -8.13
N LYS A 54 -6.61 2.79 -8.53
CA LYS A 54 -7.69 3.46 -7.81
C LYS A 54 -8.95 2.61 -7.78
N MET A 55 -9.23 1.88 -8.85
CA MET A 55 -10.37 1.00 -8.87
C MET A 55 -10.26 -0.11 -7.84
N GLU A 56 -9.07 -0.69 -7.70
CA GLU A 56 -8.88 -1.76 -6.73
C GLU A 56 -9.12 -1.29 -5.30
N PHE A 57 -8.56 -0.14 -4.95
CA PHE A 57 -8.77 0.40 -3.61
C PHE A 57 -10.19 0.91 -3.42
N GLY A 58 -10.79 1.45 -4.48
CA GLY A 58 -12.16 1.94 -4.42
C GLY A 58 -13.18 0.85 -4.11
N LYS A 59 -12.92 -0.37 -4.56
CA LYS A 59 -13.82 -1.49 -4.25
C LYS A 59 -13.91 -1.76 -2.76
N LYS A 60 -12.91 -1.35 -2.01
CA LYS A 60 -12.89 -1.52 -0.56
C LYS A 60 -13.12 -0.20 0.17
N ASN A 61 -13.51 0.83 -0.55
CA ASN A 61 -13.77 2.15 0.02
C ASN A 61 -12.55 2.74 0.71
N ILE A 62 -11.38 2.49 0.15
CA ILE A 62 -10.13 3.07 0.66
C ILE A 62 -9.79 4.28 -0.18
N SER A 63 -9.58 5.40 0.48
CA SER A 63 -9.44 6.69 -0.18
C SER A 63 -8.07 6.92 -0.80
N CYS A 64 -8.08 7.53 -1.98
CA CYS A 64 -6.85 8.03 -2.58
C CYS A 64 -6.55 9.37 -1.91
N VAL A 65 -5.41 9.46 -1.26
CA VAL A 65 -5.07 10.67 -0.50
C VAL A 65 -4.02 11.55 -1.17
N ALA A 66 -3.39 11.05 -2.22
CA ALA A 66 -2.48 11.85 -3.02
C ALA A 66 -2.39 11.28 -4.43
N GLU A 67 -2.40 12.14 -5.41
CA GLU A 67 -2.32 11.73 -6.80
C GLU A 67 -1.48 12.75 -7.57
N GLY A 68 -0.24 12.44 -7.81
CA GLY A 68 0.69 13.31 -8.51
C GLY A 68 1.88 12.46 -8.90
N GLU A 69 3.06 12.85 -8.49
CA GLU A 69 4.24 12.02 -8.72
C GLU A 69 4.20 10.75 -7.90
N VAL A 70 3.46 10.80 -6.79
CA VAL A 70 3.25 9.65 -5.93
C VAL A 70 1.75 9.41 -5.85
N LEU A 71 1.35 8.17 -5.97
CA LEU A 71 -0.06 7.79 -5.81
C LEU A 71 -0.19 7.13 -4.45
N SER A 72 -1.02 7.71 -3.57
CA SER A 72 -1.12 7.24 -2.19
C SER A 72 -2.55 6.95 -1.79
N PHE A 73 -2.71 5.91 -0.98
CA PHE A 73 -4.01 5.54 -0.43
C PHE A 73 -3.87 5.44 1.08
N GLY A 74 -4.87 5.95 1.78
CA GLY A 74 -4.82 6.00 3.24
C GLY A 74 -6.07 5.44 3.87
N ALA A 75 -5.91 4.82 5.02
CA ALA A 75 -7.01 4.21 5.73
C ALA A 75 -6.62 4.02 7.19
N GLY A 76 -7.45 3.28 7.93
CA GLY A 76 -7.16 2.99 9.33
C GLY A 76 -8.35 3.17 10.23
N GLU A 77 -9.45 3.69 9.69
CA GLU A 77 -10.63 3.94 10.50
C GLU A 77 -11.55 2.74 10.59
N LYS A 78 -11.56 1.91 9.55
CA LYS A 78 -12.45 0.77 9.52
C LYS A 78 -11.72 -0.50 9.94
N LYS A 79 -12.48 -1.40 10.52
CA LYS A 79 -11.93 -2.62 11.08
C LYS A 79 -11.11 -3.44 10.09
N ASN A 80 -11.56 -3.51 8.85
CA ASN A 80 -10.92 -4.36 7.87
C ASN A 80 -9.91 -3.65 6.97
N ASP A 81 -9.62 -2.37 7.25
CA ASP A 81 -8.76 -1.60 6.37
C ASP A 81 -7.37 -2.19 6.21
N PHE A 82 -6.79 -2.65 7.30
CA PHE A 82 -5.44 -3.23 7.25
C PHE A 82 -5.41 -4.43 6.31
N SER A 83 -6.31 -5.38 6.55
CA SER A 83 -6.31 -6.61 5.75
C SER A 83 -6.72 -6.35 4.31
N ASP A 84 -7.64 -5.41 4.08
CA ASP A 84 -8.05 -5.07 2.73
C ASP A 84 -6.89 -4.45 1.94
N MET A 85 -6.16 -3.53 2.56
CA MET A 85 -5.03 -2.91 1.90
C MET A 85 -3.95 -3.94 1.59
N TRP A 86 -3.66 -4.83 2.53
CA TRP A 86 -2.65 -5.86 2.29
C TRP A 86 -3.06 -6.83 1.20
N THR A 87 -4.33 -7.19 1.14
CA THR A 87 -4.84 -8.06 0.09
C THR A 87 -4.61 -7.43 -1.29
N ILE A 88 -4.89 -6.14 -1.40
CA ILE A 88 -4.70 -5.43 -2.66
C ILE A 88 -3.22 -5.37 -3.03
N ILE A 89 -2.38 -5.01 -2.06
CA ILE A 89 -0.94 -4.91 -2.30
C ILE A 89 -0.37 -6.26 -2.73
N MET A 90 -0.75 -7.34 -2.07
CA MET A 90 -0.25 -8.65 -2.44
C MET A 90 -0.70 -9.05 -3.83
N ARG A 91 -1.93 -8.70 -4.20
CA ARG A 91 -2.42 -9.00 -5.54
C ARG A 91 -1.63 -8.22 -6.60
N LEU A 92 -1.36 -6.94 -6.33
CA LEU A 92 -0.58 -6.12 -7.25
C LEU A 92 0.83 -6.67 -7.43
N THR A 93 1.46 -7.08 -6.34
CA THR A 93 2.84 -7.55 -6.41
C THR A 93 2.98 -8.91 -7.09
N ARG A 94 1.84 -9.57 -7.36
CA ARG A 94 1.86 -10.80 -8.14
C ARG A 94 1.58 -10.54 -9.61
N SER A 95 1.28 -9.31 -9.98
CA SER A 95 0.95 -8.95 -11.35
C SER A 95 2.20 -8.51 -12.09
N LYS A 96 2.44 -9.10 -13.25
CA LYS A 96 3.62 -8.76 -14.04
C LYS A 96 3.66 -7.29 -14.42
N TRP A 97 2.51 -6.73 -14.81
CA TRP A 97 2.50 -5.34 -15.23
C TRP A 97 2.92 -4.43 -14.07
N PHE A 98 2.45 -4.74 -12.88
CA PHE A 98 2.79 -3.93 -11.72
C PHE A 98 4.29 -4.00 -11.45
N LEU A 99 4.85 -5.21 -11.47
CA LEU A 99 6.28 -5.38 -11.21
C LEU A 99 7.14 -4.72 -12.28
N ASN A 100 6.64 -4.65 -13.51
CA ASN A 100 7.37 -3.99 -14.59
C ASN A 100 7.33 -2.47 -14.48
N TYR A 101 6.23 -1.91 -14.03
CA TYR A 101 6.03 -0.46 -14.05
C TYR A 101 6.30 0.23 -12.72
N ALA A 102 6.12 -0.45 -11.61
CA ALA A 102 6.28 0.18 -10.30
C ALA A 102 7.75 0.30 -9.95
N THR A 103 8.12 1.46 -9.40
CA THR A 103 9.46 1.69 -8.91
C THR A 103 9.52 1.64 -7.39
N SER A 104 8.39 1.83 -6.73
CA SER A 104 8.34 1.64 -5.28
C SER A 104 6.90 1.37 -4.84
N CYS A 105 6.78 0.69 -3.72
CA CYS A 105 5.50 0.46 -3.07
C CYS A 105 5.81 0.49 -1.57
N THR A 106 5.61 1.64 -0.95
CA THR A 106 6.02 1.87 0.42
C THR A 106 4.83 1.79 1.36
N TRP A 107 4.88 0.87 2.29
CA TRP A 107 3.87 0.72 3.32
C TRP A 107 4.25 1.57 4.51
N ASN A 108 3.34 2.43 4.93
CA ASN A 108 3.55 3.30 6.07
C ASN A 108 2.53 2.99 7.14
N GLU A 109 3.01 2.79 8.34
CA GLU A 109 2.15 2.44 9.44
C GLU A 109 2.62 3.23 10.65
N ASN A 110 1.87 4.24 11.00
CA ASN A 110 2.26 5.19 12.03
C ASN A 110 3.61 5.81 11.65
N ASN A 111 4.66 5.53 12.40
CA ASN A 111 5.97 6.12 12.11
C ASN A 111 6.93 5.17 11.42
N LYS A 112 6.42 4.02 10.96
CA LYS A 112 7.26 3.03 10.31
C LYS A 112 6.99 2.98 8.83
N SER A 113 8.02 2.78 8.03
CA SER A 113 7.89 2.67 6.59
C SER A 113 8.69 1.48 6.09
N GLU A 114 8.18 0.85 5.05
CA GLU A 114 8.80 -0.35 4.53
C GLU A 114 8.52 -0.45 3.05
N ASP A 115 9.56 -0.66 2.24
CA ASP A 115 9.37 -0.79 0.79
C ASP A 115 9.08 -2.24 0.45
N VAL A 116 7.81 -2.53 0.28
CA VAL A 116 7.32 -3.88 0.01
C VAL A 116 7.82 -4.39 -1.34
N LEU A 117 7.84 -3.50 -2.34
CA LEU A 117 8.27 -3.88 -3.68
C LEU A 117 9.74 -4.32 -3.69
N ALA A 118 10.59 -3.57 -2.98
CA ALA A 118 12.00 -3.91 -2.92
C ALA A 118 12.19 -5.27 -2.27
N GLN A 119 11.41 -5.57 -1.23
CA GLN A 119 11.50 -6.86 -0.57
C GLN A 119 11.09 -8.00 -1.49
N ILE A 120 10.04 -7.80 -2.26
CA ILE A 120 9.56 -8.83 -3.16
C ILE A 120 10.54 -9.09 -4.29
N LYS A 121 11.09 -8.04 -4.85
CA LYS A 121 12.08 -8.18 -5.92
C LYS A 121 13.34 -8.87 -5.43
N ARG A 122 13.73 -8.58 -4.20
CA ARG A 122 14.89 -9.21 -3.60
C ARG A 122 14.67 -10.71 -3.44
N ARG A 123 13.47 -11.11 -3.02
CA ARG A 123 13.14 -12.53 -2.89
C ARG A 123 13.15 -13.24 -4.23
N GLN A 124 12.65 -12.57 -5.27
CA GLN A 124 12.64 -13.16 -6.60
C GLN A 124 14.05 -13.37 -7.12
N MET A 125 14.96 -12.45 -6.84
CA MET A 125 16.34 -12.60 -7.25
C MET A 125 17.00 -13.79 -6.55
N ILE A 126 16.70 -13.97 -5.29
CA ILE A 126 17.26 -15.07 -4.52
C ILE A 126 16.69 -16.40 -5.01
N SER A 127 15.41 -16.41 -5.34
CA SER A 127 14.75 -17.64 -5.78
C SER A 127 15.12 -18.04 -7.19
N ALA A 128 15.55 -17.08 -7.99
CA ALA A 128 15.94 -17.39 -9.35
C ALA A 128 17.29 -18.05 -9.38
#